data_2ecb5b6873cce6d214fd4769b3ee1f50
#
_entry.id   2ecb5b6873cce6d214fd4769b3ee1f50
#
_cell.length_a   1.000
_cell.length_b   1.000
_cell.length_c   1.000
_cell.angle_alpha   90.00
_cell.angle_beta   90.00
_cell.angle_gamma   90.00
#
_symmetry.space_group_name_H-M   'P 1'
#
loop_
_entity.id
_entity.type
_entity.pdbx_description
1 polymer ?
#
loop_
_entity_poly.entity_id
_entity_poly.type
_entity_poly.pdbx_seq_one_letter_code
_entity_poly.pdbx_strand_id
1 'polypeptide(L)'
;MLSMCSRCTLTTTCNSMFSRSTALLGKESMALLQSKRVILFGIGGVGSWCAECLIRTGLTHLTIVDGDSVQPSNLNRQLPATQATLGQPKVEALKARLLDINPEAEIIARNEMVNGEWLDANGLEGYDYVIDAIDSVNDKTDLILYASRVRECKTFSSMGAALRFDPTQVTTGELMSIKGDALAKAVRARMKRIGLHPNKKIRCVYSTEQAQRCETRGSLMQVTAVFGLTLASLVLSDITSQAKL
;
A
#
# COMPACT_ATOMS: atom_id res chain seq x y z
N MET A 1 -17.82 -21.87 41.66
CA MET A 1 -17.81 -21.95 40.19
C MET A 1 -17.75 -20.53 39.66
N LEU A 2 -16.54 -20.04 39.37
CA LEU A 2 -16.28 -18.73 38.80
C LEU A 2 -16.17 -18.89 37.28
N SER A 3 -17.17 -18.41 36.56
CA SER A 3 -17.17 -18.29 35.12
C SER A 3 -16.11 -17.25 34.70
N MET A 4 -14.96 -17.68 34.23
CA MET A 4 -13.94 -16.82 33.65
C MET A 4 -14.46 -16.29 32.31
N CYS A 5 -14.69 -15.00 32.26
CA CYS A 5 -15.11 -14.27 31.07
C CYS A 5 -13.98 -14.29 30.03
N SER A 6 -14.14 -15.07 28.96
CA SER A 6 -13.19 -15.21 27.85
C SER A 6 -12.91 -13.92 27.05
N ARG A 7 -13.65 -12.84 27.33
CA ARG A 7 -13.46 -11.52 26.65
C ARG A 7 -12.36 -10.66 27.30
N CYS A 8 -11.93 -10.96 28.53
CA CYS A 8 -10.96 -10.12 29.24
C CYS A 8 -9.49 -10.38 28.85
N THR A 9 -9.18 -11.55 28.27
CA THR A 9 -7.82 -11.94 27.87
C THR A 9 -7.41 -11.38 26.51
N LEU A 10 -8.36 -11.18 25.58
CA LEU A 10 -8.08 -10.69 24.22
C LEU A 10 -7.76 -9.18 24.20
N THR A 11 -8.44 -8.38 24.99
CA THR A 11 -8.21 -6.92 25.07
C THR A 11 -6.86 -6.56 25.68
N THR A 12 -6.34 -7.39 26.59
CA THR A 12 -5.04 -7.13 27.25
C THR A 12 -3.87 -7.45 26.32
N THR A 13 -3.99 -8.47 25.46
CA THR A 13 -2.95 -8.83 24.47
C THR A 13 -2.88 -7.84 23.32
N CYS A 14 -4.00 -7.34 22.82
CA CYS A 14 -4.03 -6.33 21.76
C CYS A 14 -3.39 -5.00 22.22
N ASN A 15 -3.65 -4.55 23.44
CA ASN A 15 -3.01 -3.37 24.02
C ASN A 15 -1.49 -3.52 24.20
N SER A 16 -0.97 -4.73 24.39
CA SER A 16 0.47 -4.97 24.50
C SER A 16 1.18 -4.95 23.15
N MET A 17 0.55 -5.43 22.07
CA MET A 17 1.13 -5.52 20.74
C MET A 17 1.47 -4.15 20.15
N PHE A 18 0.59 -3.15 20.32
CA PHE A 18 0.79 -1.79 19.81
C PHE A 18 1.32 -0.80 20.82
N SER A 19 1.79 -1.26 21.99
CA SER A 19 2.26 -0.37 23.07
C SER A 19 3.35 0.60 22.63
N ARG A 20 4.30 0.13 21.79
CA ARG A 20 5.38 0.96 21.26
C ARG A 20 4.91 1.97 20.21
N SER A 21 3.99 1.56 19.33
CA SER A 21 3.36 2.46 18.37
C SER A 21 2.55 3.53 19.09
N THR A 22 1.76 3.14 20.10
CA THR A 22 0.95 4.06 20.91
C THR A 22 1.82 5.05 21.69
N ALA A 23 2.96 4.60 22.24
CA ALA A 23 3.88 5.48 22.95
C ALA A 23 4.48 6.58 22.05
N LEU A 24 4.69 6.26 20.77
CA LEU A 24 5.25 7.23 19.80
C LEU A 24 4.19 8.12 19.16
N LEU A 25 3.06 7.52 18.73
CA LEU A 25 2.02 8.22 17.98
C LEU A 25 1.02 8.97 18.89
N GLY A 26 0.88 8.53 20.14
CA GLY A 26 -0.17 8.98 21.07
C GLY A 26 -1.47 8.21 20.89
N LYS A 27 -2.30 8.22 21.92
CA LYS A 27 -3.58 7.47 21.95
C LYS A 27 -4.58 7.96 20.90
N GLU A 28 -4.64 9.27 20.67
CA GLU A 28 -5.55 9.88 19.70
C GLU A 28 -5.22 9.46 18.27
N SER A 29 -3.93 9.54 17.87
CA SER A 29 -3.49 9.10 16.55
C SER A 29 -3.71 7.60 16.36
N MET A 30 -3.51 6.79 17.41
CA MET A 30 -3.78 5.35 17.36
C MET A 30 -5.27 5.05 17.17
N ALA A 31 -6.15 5.71 17.91
CA ALA A 31 -7.59 5.55 17.75
C ALA A 31 -8.05 5.98 16.34
N LEU A 32 -7.48 7.08 15.83
CA LEU A 32 -7.76 7.53 14.47
C LEU A 32 -7.27 6.54 13.43
N LEU A 33 -6.04 6.00 13.57
CA LEU A 33 -5.49 4.97 12.67
C LEU A 33 -6.39 3.73 12.64
N GLN A 34 -6.84 3.27 13.80
CA GLN A 34 -7.71 2.08 13.92
C GLN A 34 -9.09 2.28 13.29
N SER A 35 -9.59 3.52 13.22
CA SER A 35 -10.86 3.84 12.56
C SER A 35 -10.78 3.97 11.04
N LYS A 36 -9.56 4.08 10.48
CA LYS A 36 -9.37 4.33 9.05
C LYS A 36 -9.52 3.09 8.19
N ARG A 37 -10.18 3.26 7.06
CA ARG A 37 -10.35 2.22 6.04
C ARG A 37 -9.40 2.49 4.88
N VAL A 38 -8.50 1.55 4.63
CA VAL A 38 -7.47 1.64 3.58
C VAL A 38 -7.73 0.59 2.52
N ILE A 39 -7.65 0.99 1.24
CA ILE A 39 -7.59 0.05 0.13
C ILE A 39 -6.22 0.18 -0.57
N LEU A 40 -5.58 -0.98 -0.82
CA LEU A 40 -4.27 -1.07 -1.42
C LEU A 40 -4.32 -1.95 -2.67
N PHE A 41 -3.88 -1.39 -3.78
CA PHE A 41 -3.83 -2.01 -5.09
C PHE A 41 -2.40 -2.38 -5.46
N GLY A 42 -2.21 -3.65 -5.86
CA GLY A 42 -0.91 -4.22 -6.22
C GLY A 42 -0.16 -4.76 -5.01
N ILE A 43 -0.14 -6.10 -4.85
CA ILE A 43 0.49 -6.83 -3.73
C ILE A 43 1.84 -7.43 -4.17
N GLY A 44 2.60 -6.61 -4.87
CA GLY A 44 3.96 -6.92 -5.29
C GLY A 44 5.03 -6.56 -4.25
N GLY A 45 6.25 -6.31 -4.73
CA GLY A 45 7.41 -5.96 -3.89
C GLY A 45 7.30 -4.63 -3.15
N VAL A 46 6.37 -3.76 -3.51
CA VAL A 46 6.10 -2.49 -2.82
C VAL A 46 4.88 -2.63 -1.92
N GLY A 47 3.74 -3.02 -2.50
CA GLY A 47 2.46 -3.04 -1.77
C GLY A 47 2.44 -4.01 -0.60
N SER A 48 3.09 -5.17 -0.71
CA SER A 48 3.13 -6.14 0.39
C SER A 48 3.86 -5.60 1.63
N TRP A 49 4.95 -4.86 1.45
CA TRP A 49 5.66 -4.19 2.55
C TRP A 49 4.86 -3.03 3.14
N CYS A 50 4.13 -2.29 2.30
CA CYS A 50 3.22 -1.23 2.76
C CYS A 50 2.11 -1.80 3.64
N ALA A 51 1.45 -2.88 3.20
CA ALA A 51 0.39 -3.55 3.94
C ALA A 51 0.88 -4.05 5.31
N GLU A 52 2.01 -4.76 5.35
CA GLU A 52 2.56 -5.26 6.60
C GLU A 52 2.95 -4.13 7.56
N CYS A 53 3.56 -3.06 7.05
CA CYS A 53 3.91 -1.90 7.88
C CYS A 53 2.67 -1.27 8.53
N LEU A 54 1.59 -1.08 7.79
CA LEU A 54 0.35 -0.51 8.30
C LEU A 54 -0.29 -1.40 9.38
N ILE A 55 -0.39 -2.71 9.14
CA ILE A 55 -0.95 -3.66 10.11
C ILE A 55 -0.08 -3.73 11.38
N ARG A 56 1.25 -3.79 11.25
CA ARG A 56 2.17 -3.77 12.42
C ARG A 56 2.13 -2.46 13.20
N THR A 57 1.76 -1.37 12.56
CA THR A 57 1.61 -0.08 13.26
C THR A 57 0.28 0.03 13.99
N GLY A 58 -0.75 -0.72 13.58
CA GLY A 58 -2.05 -0.76 14.26
C GLY A 58 -3.27 -0.49 13.39
N LEU A 59 -3.11 -0.44 12.04
CA LEU A 59 -4.27 -0.39 11.14
C LEU A 59 -5.11 -1.66 11.32
N THR A 60 -6.44 -1.50 11.38
CA THR A 60 -7.37 -2.61 11.57
C THR A 60 -8.26 -2.92 10.37
N HIS A 61 -8.47 -1.97 9.45
CA HIS A 61 -9.33 -2.18 8.29
C HIS A 61 -8.54 -1.98 6.99
N LEU A 62 -8.21 -3.09 6.33
CA LEU A 62 -7.42 -3.10 5.09
C LEU A 62 -8.08 -3.98 4.02
N THR A 63 -8.34 -3.38 2.86
CA THR A 63 -8.65 -4.12 1.63
C THR A 63 -7.41 -4.21 0.77
N ILE A 64 -7.07 -5.40 0.31
CA ILE A 64 -5.94 -5.66 -0.61
C ILE A 64 -6.47 -6.24 -1.93
N VAL A 65 -6.00 -5.69 -3.05
CA VAL A 65 -6.49 -6.04 -4.40
C VAL A 65 -5.30 -6.36 -5.31
N ASP A 66 -5.25 -7.57 -5.83
CA ASP A 66 -4.24 -8.05 -6.79
C ASP A 66 -4.75 -9.35 -7.42
N GLY A 67 -4.72 -9.48 -8.74
CA GLY A 67 -5.21 -10.67 -9.45
C GLY A 67 -4.13 -11.72 -9.73
N ASP A 68 -2.89 -11.50 -9.29
CA ASP A 68 -1.80 -12.42 -9.57
C ASP A 68 -1.68 -13.54 -8.52
N SER A 69 -1.04 -14.63 -8.95
CA SER A 69 -0.54 -15.69 -8.06
C SER A 69 0.96 -15.53 -7.78
N VAL A 70 1.40 -16.10 -6.67
CA VAL A 70 2.81 -16.14 -6.28
C VAL A 70 3.62 -16.97 -7.28
N GLN A 71 4.66 -16.36 -7.85
CA GLN A 71 5.55 -16.96 -8.82
C GLN A 71 6.97 -17.10 -8.25
N PRO A 72 7.80 -18.05 -8.75
CA PRO A 72 9.19 -18.20 -8.31
C PRO A 72 10.01 -16.91 -8.40
N SER A 73 9.78 -16.09 -9.44
CA SER A 73 10.43 -14.79 -9.63
C SER A 73 10.07 -13.73 -8.60
N ASN A 74 9.08 -13.99 -7.76
CA ASN A 74 8.64 -13.07 -6.70
C ASN A 74 9.38 -13.27 -5.38
N LEU A 75 9.98 -14.45 -5.17
CA LEU A 75 10.62 -14.87 -3.93
C LEU A 75 11.69 -13.90 -3.41
N ASN A 76 12.34 -13.20 -4.32
CA ASN A 76 13.45 -12.30 -3.96
C ASN A 76 13.01 -10.98 -3.29
N ARG A 77 11.69 -10.61 -3.35
CA ARG A 77 11.27 -9.27 -2.90
C ARG A 77 9.84 -9.11 -2.39
N GLN A 78 8.94 -10.06 -2.65
CA GLN A 78 7.53 -9.97 -2.25
C GLN A 78 7.27 -10.74 -0.96
N LEU A 79 6.68 -10.10 0.04
CA LEU A 79 6.40 -10.73 1.35
C LEU A 79 5.53 -11.99 1.29
N PRO A 80 4.46 -12.05 0.45
CA PRO A 80 3.64 -13.26 0.35
C PRO A 80 4.36 -14.43 -0.32
N ALA A 81 5.50 -14.16 -1.01
CA ALA A 81 6.20 -15.17 -1.78
C ALA A 81 7.19 -15.96 -0.92
N THR A 82 6.85 -17.20 -0.67
CA THR A 82 7.68 -18.23 -0.03
C THR A 82 7.55 -19.53 -0.79
N GLN A 83 8.43 -20.52 -0.54
CA GLN A 83 8.31 -21.84 -1.16
C GLN A 83 6.93 -22.50 -0.87
N ALA A 84 6.38 -22.25 0.31
CA ALA A 84 5.09 -22.81 0.73
C ALA A 84 3.88 -22.15 0.09
N THR A 85 4.03 -20.93 -0.48
CA THR A 85 2.93 -20.17 -1.06
C THR A 85 2.96 -20.11 -2.59
N LEU A 86 3.93 -20.77 -3.25
CA LEU A 86 4.00 -20.83 -4.72
C LEU A 86 2.66 -21.30 -5.33
N GLY A 87 2.17 -20.55 -6.31
CA GLY A 87 0.90 -20.82 -7.00
C GLY A 87 -0.36 -20.29 -6.27
N GLN A 88 -0.27 -19.90 -5.01
CA GLN A 88 -1.40 -19.32 -4.30
C GLN A 88 -1.68 -17.89 -4.77
N PRO A 89 -2.94 -17.41 -4.75
CA PRO A 89 -3.23 -15.99 -4.97
C PRO A 89 -2.43 -15.12 -3.98
N LYS A 90 -1.78 -14.07 -4.49
CA LYS A 90 -0.94 -13.19 -3.64
C LYS A 90 -1.72 -12.58 -2.47
N VAL A 91 -2.96 -12.18 -2.72
CA VAL A 91 -3.82 -11.55 -1.70
C VAL A 91 -4.15 -12.52 -0.58
N GLU A 92 -4.39 -13.80 -0.87
CA GLU A 92 -4.68 -14.82 0.16
C GLU A 92 -3.43 -15.14 0.98
N ALA A 93 -2.29 -15.33 0.33
CA ALA A 93 -1.02 -15.58 1.02
C ALA A 93 -0.64 -14.39 1.94
N LEU A 94 -0.84 -13.15 1.47
CA LEU A 94 -0.58 -11.98 2.30
C LEU A 94 -1.60 -11.83 3.43
N LYS A 95 -2.90 -12.02 3.16
CA LYS A 95 -3.95 -11.98 4.19
C LYS A 95 -3.66 -12.93 5.34
N ALA A 96 -3.31 -14.19 5.05
CA ALA A 96 -2.97 -15.17 6.07
C ALA A 96 -1.81 -14.67 6.96
N ARG A 97 -0.74 -14.14 6.34
CA ARG A 97 0.40 -13.57 7.05
C ARG A 97 0.03 -12.36 7.91
N LEU A 98 -0.82 -11.45 7.40
CA LEU A 98 -1.22 -10.25 8.13
C LEU A 98 -2.13 -10.59 9.33
N LEU A 99 -3.00 -11.59 9.20
CA LEU A 99 -3.84 -12.09 10.29
C LEU A 99 -3.03 -12.83 11.36
N ASP A 100 -1.91 -13.48 11.00
CA ASP A 100 -0.97 -14.06 11.97
C ASP A 100 -0.25 -12.98 12.79
N ILE A 101 -0.08 -11.77 12.22
CA ILE A 101 0.47 -10.59 12.92
C ILE A 101 -0.59 -9.93 13.79
N ASN A 102 -1.77 -9.64 13.23
CA ASN A 102 -2.89 -9.02 13.93
C ASN A 102 -4.20 -9.78 13.66
N PRO A 103 -4.55 -10.75 14.52
CA PRO A 103 -5.75 -11.57 14.35
C PRO A 103 -7.08 -10.77 14.42
N GLU A 104 -7.06 -9.57 15.01
CA GLU A 104 -8.24 -8.72 15.15
C GLU A 104 -8.43 -7.78 13.95
N ALA A 105 -7.50 -7.75 12.97
CA ALA A 105 -7.63 -6.93 11.80
C ALA A 105 -8.70 -7.49 10.84
N GLU A 106 -9.53 -6.61 10.32
CA GLU A 106 -10.46 -6.90 9.23
C GLU A 106 -9.71 -6.73 7.90
N ILE A 107 -9.33 -7.87 7.27
CA ILE A 107 -8.60 -7.88 6.01
C ILE A 107 -9.46 -8.50 4.92
N ILE A 108 -9.84 -7.67 3.95
CA ILE A 108 -10.58 -8.09 2.77
C ILE A 108 -9.56 -8.34 1.64
N ALA A 109 -9.48 -9.58 1.18
CA ALA A 109 -8.66 -9.98 0.03
C ALA A 109 -9.53 -10.06 -1.22
N ARG A 110 -9.14 -9.35 -2.28
CA ARG A 110 -9.78 -9.40 -3.59
C ARG A 110 -8.78 -9.90 -4.63
N ASN A 111 -8.95 -11.13 -5.06
CA ASN A 111 -8.14 -11.73 -6.12
C ASN A 111 -8.70 -11.30 -7.49
N GLU A 112 -8.48 -10.05 -7.85
CA GLU A 112 -9.06 -9.40 -9.00
C GLU A 112 -8.07 -8.46 -9.68
N MET A 113 -8.11 -8.40 -11.01
CA MET A 113 -7.34 -7.41 -11.78
C MET A 113 -8.10 -6.09 -11.80
N VAL A 114 -7.41 -5.02 -11.45
CA VAL A 114 -7.99 -3.67 -11.42
C VAL A 114 -7.78 -2.99 -12.76
N ASN A 115 -8.88 -2.49 -13.32
CA ASN A 115 -8.94 -1.67 -14.53
C ASN A 115 -10.08 -0.64 -14.39
N GLY A 116 -10.35 0.14 -15.43
CA GLY A 116 -11.43 1.13 -15.42
C GLY A 116 -12.81 0.53 -15.13
N GLU A 117 -13.12 -0.63 -15.72
CA GLU A 117 -14.42 -1.33 -15.52
C GLU A 117 -14.57 -1.80 -14.07
N TRP A 118 -13.49 -2.31 -13.48
CA TRP A 118 -13.50 -2.69 -12.07
C TRP A 118 -13.78 -1.50 -11.16
N LEU A 119 -13.17 -0.35 -11.43
CA LEU A 119 -13.36 0.89 -10.66
C LEU A 119 -14.80 1.40 -10.76
N ASP A 120 -15.39 1.38 -11.95
CA ASP A 120 -16.78 1.79 -12.18
C ASP A 120 -17.77 0.85 -11.49
N ALA A 121 -17.49 -0.45 -11.42
CA ALA A 121 -18.34 -1.45 -10.80
C ALA A 121 -18.25 -1.47 -9.27
N ASN A 122 -17.10 -1.20 -8.70
CA ASN A 122 -16.85 -1.36 -7.25
C ASN A 122 -16.77 -0.04 -6.49
N GLY A 123 -16.38 1.06 -7.15
CA GLY A 123 -16.19 2.35 -6.50
C GLY A 123 -15.01 2.37 -5.52
N LEU A 124 -14.78 3.54 -4.93
CA LEU A 124 -13.78 3.75 -3.87
C LEU A 124 -14.39 4.54 -2.69
N GLU A 125 -15.70 4.69 -2.68
CA GLU A 125 -16.43 5.37 -1.62
C GLU A 125 -16.34 4.57 -0.31
N GLY A 126 -16.19 5.28 0.80
CA GLY A 126 -16.05 4.67 2.13
C GLY A 126 -14.63 4.24 2.49
N TYR A 127 -13.64 4.47 1.62
CA TYR A 127 -12.23 4.38 1.99
C TYR A 127 -11.66 5.76 2.29
N ASP A 128 -10.90 5.86 3.38
CA ASP A 128 -10.17 7.07 3.75
C ASP A 128 -8.89 7.24 2.91
N TYR A 129 -8.25 6.12 2.58
CA TYR A 129 -6.99 6.09 1.84
C TYR A 129 -7.02 5.06 0.70
N VAL A 130 -6.56 5.50 -0.47
CA VAL A 130 -6.22 4.64 -1.61
C VAL A 130 -4.70 4.62 -1.75
N ILE A 131 -4.12 3.43 -1.73
CA ILE A 131 -2.69 3.21 -1.97
C ILE A 131 -2.54 2.47 -3.28
N ASP A 132 -1.82 3.10 -4.20
CA ASP A 132 -1.52 2.54 -5.52
C ASP A 132 -0.07 2.06 -5.58
N ALA A 133 0.12 0.75 -5.66
CA ALA A 133 1.39 0.08 -5.88
C ALA A 133 1.41 -0.76 -7.18
N ILE A 134 0.51 -0.43 -8.13
CA ILE A 134 0.44 -1.06 -9.46
C ILE A 134 1.61 -0.59 -10.32
N ASP A 135 2.14 -1.46 -11.19
CA ASP A 135 3.21 -1.12 -12.13
C ASP A 135 2.73 -0.96 -13.60
N SER A 136 1.51 -1.41 -13.92
CA SER A 136 0.86 -1.17 -15.21
C SER A 136 0.52 0.31 -15.38
N VAL A 137 1.00 0.92 -16.46
CA VAL A 137 0.75 2.34 -16.77
C VAL A 137 -0.74 2.63 -16.96
N ASN A 138 -1.46 1.71 -17.60
CA ASN A 138 -2.87 1.90 -17.92
C ASN A 138 -3.71 1.88 -16.62
N ASP A 139 -3.64 0.80 -15.90
CA ASP A 139 -4.47 0.57 -14.70
C ASP A 139 -4.13 1.58 -13.59
N LYS A 140 -2.83 1.88 -13.40
CA LYS A 140 -2.37 2.95 -12.51
C LYS A 140 -2.94 4.31 -12.88
N THR A 141 -2.96 4.66 -14.18
CA THR A 141 -3.50 5.94 -14.63
C THR A 141 -5.01 6.02 -14.35
N ASP A 142 -5.74 4.95 -14.66
CA ASP A 142 -7.18 4.86 -14.47
C ASP A 142 -7.53 4.94 -12.97
N LEU A 143 -6.79 4.21 -12.11
CA LEU A 143 -6.94 4.26 -10.66
C LEU A 143 -6.68 5.67 -10.10
N ILE A 144 -5.57 6.31 -10.48
CA ILE A 144 -5.23 7.66 -10.01
C ILE A 144 -6.31 8.68 -10.41
N LEU A 145 -6.77 8.62 -11.66
CA LEU A 145 -7.81 9.53 -12.15
C LEU A 145 -9.13 9.30 -11.43
N TYR A 146 -9.53 8.04 -11.24
CA TYR A 146 -10.76 7.69 -10.52
C TYR A 146 -10.69 8.16 -9.07
N ALA A 147 -9.65 7.75 -8.33
CA ALA A 147 -9.46 8.08 -6.92
C ALA A 147 -9.36 9.60 -6.68
N SER A 148 -8.82 10.36 -7.64
CA SER A 148 -8.75 11.82 -7.54
C SER A 148 -10.11 12.52 -7.54
N ARG A 149 -11.17 11.85 -8.03
CA ARG A 149 -12.54 12.36 -8.07
C ARG A 149 -13.32 12.08 -6.79
N VAL A 150 -12.95 11.03 -6.06
CA VAL A 150 -13.57 10.68 -4.77
C VAL A 150 -13.17 11.71 -3.72
N ARG A 151 -14.13 12.52 -3.25
CA ARG A 151 -13.87 13.73 -2.47
C ARG A 151 -13.12 13.49 -1.17
N GLU A 152 -13.49 12.48 -0.42
CA GLU A 152 -13.03 12.23 0.96
C GLU A 152 -11.81 11.31 1.04
N CYS A 153 -11.47 10.68 -0.08
CA CYS A 153 -10.36 9.73 -0.14
C CYS A 153 -9.03 10.42 -0.44
N LYS A 154 -7.98 10.12 0.31
CA LYS A 154 -6.61 10.52 0.01
C LYS A 154 -5.87 9.43 -0.75
N THR A 155 -5.13 9.81 -1.79
CA THR A 155 -4.45 8.87 -2.68
C THR A 155 -2.94 9.05 -2.60
N PHE A 156 -2.23 7.94 -2.35
CA PHE A 156 -0.78 7.85 -2.42
C PHE A 156 -0.39 6.80 -3.45
N SER A 157 0.65 7.08 -4.24
CA SER A 157 1.04 6.20 -5.34
C SER A 157 2.54 5.92 -5.31
N SER A 158 2.94 4.70 -5.66
CA SER A 158 4.34 4.32 -5.89
C SER A 158 4.70 4.50 -7.35
N MET A 159 5.84 5.12 -7.61
CA MET A 159 6.40 5.15 -8.95
C MET A 159 7.37 3.96 -9.17
N GLY A 160 8.28 4.03 -10.13
CA GLY A 160 9.11 2.90 -10.53
C GLY A 160 10.20 2.54 -9.50
N ALA A 161 10.09 1.37 -8.88
CA ALA A 161 11.07 0.85 -7.93
C ALA A 161 12.09 -0.12 -8.55
N ALA A 162 11.87 -0.55 -9.80
CA ALA A 162 12.77 -1.48 -10.50
C ALA A 162 14.04 -0.79 -11.03
N LEU A 163 15.10 -1.59 -11.26
CA LEU A 163 16.37 -1.15 -11.84
C LEU A 163 17.13 -0.13 -10.96
N ARG A 164 16.98 -0.23 -9.65
CA ARG A 164 17.61 0.64 -8.64
C ARG A 164 18.31 -0.19 -7.58
N PHE A 165 19.35 0.34 -6.98
CA PHE A 165 20.19 -0.31 -5.97
C PHE A 165 20.18 0.42 -4.62
N ASP A 166 20.08 1.74 -4.66
CA ASP A 166 20.24 2.59 -3.48
C ASP A 166 18.88 2.97 -2.86
N PRO A 167 18.48 2.30 -1.77
CA PRO A 167 17.23 2.63 -1.08
C PRO A 167 17.26 4.01 -0.40
N THR A 168 18.45 4.59 -0.16
CA THR A 168 18.57 5.91 0.49
C THR A 168 18.13 7.06 -0.41
N GLN A 169 18.02 6.83 -1.72
CA GLN A 169 17.53 7.79 -2.69
C GLN A 169 16.00 7.75 -2.88
N VAL A 170 15.30 6.91 -2.11
CA VAL A 170 13.84 6.89 -2.10
C VAL A 170 13.32 8.13 -1.39
N THR A 171 12.41 8.84 -2.05
CA THR A 171 11.85 10.10 -1.57
C THR A 171 10.40 10.25 -2.00
N THR A 172 9.76 11.38 -1.65
CA THR A 172 8.38 11.67 -2.01
C THR A 172 8.25 12.96 -2.80
N GLY A 173 7.27 13.02 -3.69
CA GLY A 173 6.98 14.21 -4.49
C GLY A 173 5.58 14.19 -5.07
N GLU A 174 5.17 15.27 -5.70
CA GLU A 174 3.90 15.34 -6.42
C GLU A 174 4.06 14.73 -7.82
N LEU A 175 3.10 13.90 -8.26
CA LEU A 175 3.12 13.19 -9.54
C LEU A 175 3.51 14.10 -10.74
N MET A 176 2.93 15.29 -10.80
CA MET A 176 3.15 16.19 -11.93
C MET A 176 4.54 16.83 -11.93
N SER A 177 5.23 16.86 -10.78
CA SER A 177 6.54 17.48 -10.60
C SER A 177 7.71 16.50 -10.62
N ILE A 178 7.47 15.18 -10.53
CA ILE A 178 8.52 14.15 -10.49
C ILE A 178 9.32 14.14 -11.79
N LYS A 179 10.64 14.21 -11.67
CA LYS A 179 11.59 14.09 -12.79
C LYS A 179 12.42 12.82 -12.63
N GLY A 180 12.93 12.27 -13.75
CA GLY A 180 13.84 11.13 -13.72
C GLY A 180 13.18 9.76 -13.51
N ASP A 181 11.87 9.69 -13.28
CA ASP A 181 11.15 8.42 -13.13
C ASP A 181 10.37 8.06 -14.41
N ALA A 182 10.68 6.88 -14.99
CA ALA A 182 10.10 6.44 -16.25
C ALA A 182 8.60 6.12 -16.13
N LEU A 183 8.16 5.55 -14.98
CA LEU A 183 6.75 5.21 -14.76
C LEU A 183 5.93 6.49 -14.59
N ALA A 184 6.40 7.44 -13.79
CA ALA A 184 5.74 8.74 -13.63
C ALA A 184 5.64 9.50 -14.96
N LYS A 185 6.70 9.44 -15.81
CA LYS A 185 6.68 10.02 -17.15
C LYS A 185 5.63 9.36 -18.04
N ALA A 186 5.54 8.03 -18.03
CA ALA A 186 4.59 7.26 -18.83
C ALA A 186 3.12 7.53 -18.39
N VAL A 187 2.86 7.58 -17.09
CA VAL A 187 1.54 7.91 -16.52
C VAL A 187 1.11 9.31 -16.96
N ARG A 188 1.97 10.33 -16.80
CA ARG A 188 1.66 11.69 -17.28
C ARG A 188 1.44 11.78 -18.79
N ALA A 189 2.24 11.03 -19.57
CA ALA A 189 2.07 10.98 -21.04
C ALA A 189 0.72 10.36 -21.43
N ARG A 190 0.28 9.28 -20.72
CA ARG A 190 -1.05 8.71 -20.94
C ARG A 190 -2.15 9.72 -20.56
N MET A 191 -2.06 10.35 -19.39
CA MET A 191 -3.02 11.39 -18.97
C MET A 191 -3.17 12.49 -20.02
N LYS A 192 -2.04 13.01 -20.53
CA LYS A 192 -2.04 14.01 -21.59
C LYS A 192 -2.71 13.51 -22.87
N ARG A 193 -2.42 12.25 -23.28
CA ARG A 193 -2.99 11.65 -24.49
C ARG A 193 -4.51 11.51 -24.43
N ILE A 194 -5.06 11.16 -23.26
CA ILE A 194 -6.52 11.02 -23.07
C ILE A 194 -7.20 12.32 -22.65
N GLY A 195 -6.45 13.42 -22.49
CA GLY A 195 -6.99 14.73 -22.12
C GLY A 195 -7.51 14.83 -20.70
N LEU A 196 -7.08 13.95 -19.78
CA LEU A 196 -7.53 13.91 -18.39
C LEU A 196 -6.39 14.21 -17.43
N HIS A 197 -6.72 14.88 -16.31
CA HIS A 197 -5.81 15.19 -15.23
C HIS A 197 -6.46 14.84 -13.88
N PRO A 198 -5.67 14.51 -12.85
CA PRO A 198 -6.22 14.26 -11.52
C PRO A 198 -6.78 15.57 -10.93
N ASN A 199 -7.92 15.45 -10.27
CA ASN A 199 -8.60 16.60 -9.62
C ASN A 199 -7.92 17.04 -8.33
N LYS A 200 -6.99 16.22 -7.80
CA LYS A 200 -6.22 16.47 -6.57
C LYS A 200 -4.74 16.25 -6.83
N LYS A 201 -3.91 16.86 -6.00
CA LYS A 201 -2.48 16.54 -5.95
C LYS A 201 -2.27 15.11 -5.49
N ILE A 202 -1.53 14.33 -6.28
CA ILE A 202 -1.19 12.93 -5.96
C ILE A 202 0.24 12.90 -5.44
N ARG A 203 0.38 12.57 -4.15
CA ARG A 203 1.69 12.40 -3.55
C ARG A 203 2.20 11.00 -3.84
N CYS A 204 3.43 10.94 -4.35
CA CYS A 204 4.03 9.69 -4.81
C CYS A 204 5.34 9.42 -4.09
N VAL A 205 5.66 8.13 -3.97
CA VAL A 205 7.00 7.65 -3.61
C VAL A 205 7.75 7.35 -4.90
N TYR A 206 8.96 7.86 -5.02
CA TYR A 206 9.83 7.62 -6.17
C TYR A 206 11.31 7.63 -5.71
N SER A 207 12.24 7.29 -6.59
CA SER A 207 13.67 7.41 -6.30
C SER A 207 14.31 8.44 -7.23
N THR A 208 15.26 9.20 -6.69
CA THR A 208 16.10 10.13 -7.45
C THR A 208 17.24 9.42 -8.18
N GLU A 209 17.56 8.16 -7.79
CA GLU A 209 18.52 7.32 -8.48
C GLU A 209 18.11 7.11 -9.94
N GLN A 210 19.03 7.21 -10.86
CA GLN A 210 18.80 6.84 -12.25
C GLN A 210 18.64 5.33 -12.39
N ALA A 211 17.59 4.88 -13.07
CA ALA A 211 17.40 3.47 -13.36
C ALA A 211 18.58 2.91 -14.17
N GLN A 212 19.08 1.75 -13.74
CA GLN A 212 20.17 1.06 -14.43
C GLN A 212 19.74 0.56 -15.80
N ARG A 213 20.67 0.50 -16.73
CA ARG A 213 20.44 -0.12 -18.04
C ARG A 213 20.67 -1.62 -17.93
N CYS A 214 19.63 -2.40 -18.01
CA CYS A 214 19.68 -3.86 -17.99
C CYS A 214 18.81 -4.42 -19.13
N GLU A 215 19.20 -5.57 -19.67
CA GLU A 215 18.42 -6.28 -20.70
C GLU A 215 17.07 -6.75 -20.14
N THR A 216 17.05 -7.18 -18.87
CA THR A 216 15.85 -7.63 -18.18
C THR A 216 15.56 -6.73 -16.98
N ARG A 217 14.27 -6.55 -16.67
CA ARG A 217 13.81 -5.70 -15.58
C ARG A 217 14.06 -6.38 -14.24
N GLY A 218 15.15 -6.02 -13.56
CA GLY A 218 15.49 -6.51 -12.23
C GLY A 218 14.93 -5.64 -11.12
N SER A 219 14.79 -6.23 -9.92
CA SER A 219 14.38 -5.52 -8.71
C SER A 219 15.04 -6.13 -7.48
N LEU A 220 15.40 -5.30 -6.53
CA LEU A 220 16.01 -5.69 -5.25
C LEU A 220 15.05 -5.38 -4.10
N MET A 221 15.02 -6.30 -3.11
CA MET A 221 14.12 -6.22 -1.98
C MET A 221 14.29 -4.92 -1.19
N GLN A 222 15.53 -4.53 -0.89
CA GLN A 222 15.79 -3.33 -0.08
C GLN A 222 15.20 -2.05 -0.69
N VAL A 223 15.19 -1.94 -2.01
CA VAL A 223 14.58 -0.78 -2.68
C VAL A 223 13.06 -0.87 -2.64
N THR A 224 12.50 -1.99 -3.07
CA THR A 224 11.03 -2.16 -3.12
C THR A 224 10.41 -2.09 -1.73
N ALA A 225 11.07 -2.63 -0.71
CA ALA A 225 10.62 -2.54 0.68
C ALA A 225 10.59 -1.09 1.17
N VAL A 226 11.66 -0.31 0.93
CA VAL A 226 11.69 1.11 1.34
C VAL A 226 10.62 1.93 0.62
N PHE A 227 10.31 1.65 -0.65
CA PHE A 227 9.13 2.24 -1.31
C PHE A 227 7.84 1.93 -0.56
N GLY A 228 7.60 0.66 -0.19
CA GLY A 228 6.41 0.25 0.56
C GLY A 228 6.32 0.87 1.94
N LEU A 229 7.42 0.88 2.70
CA LEU A 229 7.50 1.51 4.02
C LEU A 229 7.27 3.02 3.95
N THR A 230 7.78 3.67 2.89
CA THR A 230 7.57 5.11 2.66
C THR A 230 6.12 5.41 2.31
N LEU A 231 5.43 4.57 1.53
CA LEU A 231 3.98 4.70 1.28
C LEU A 231 3.18 4.61 2.59
N ALA A 232 3.47 3.61 3.43
CA ALA A 232 2.84 3.49 4.74
C ALA A 232 3.09 4.73 5.60
N SER A 233 4.32 5.26 5.57
CA SER A 233 4.70 6.47 6.29
C SER A 233 3.90 7.71 5.85
N LEU A 234 3.52 7.83 4.56
CA LEU A 234 2.67 8.91 4.09
C LEU A 234 1.27 8.85 4.73
N VAL A 235 0.68 7.66 4.82
CA VAL A 235 -0.61 7.44 5.51
C VAL A 235 -0.50 7.81 6.99
N LEU A 236 0.50 7.30 7.68
CA LEU A 236 0.72 7.55 9.11
C LEU A 236 0.97 9.02 9.41
N SER A 237 1.77 9.69 8.58
CA SER A 237 2.03 11.13 8.73
C SER A 237 0.78 11.97 8.54
N ASP A 238 -0.08 11.59 7.62
CA ASP A 238 -1.34 12.29 7.39
C ASP A 238 -2.30 12.11 8.57
N ILE A 239 -2.43 10.89 9.09
CA ILE A 239 -3.26 10.57 10.27
C ILE A 239 -2.77 11.34 11.52
N THR A 240 -1.45 11.32 11.77
CA THR A 240 -0.88 12.03 12.92
C THR A 240 -1.01 13.55 12.81
N SER A 241 -1.05 14.08 11.60
CA SER A 241 -1.32 15.51 11.37
C SER A 241 -2.77 15.87 11.65
N GLN A 242 -3.72 14.98 11.34
CA GLN A 242 -5.14 15.17 11.63
C GLN A 242 -5.44 15.13 13.15
N ALA A 243 -4.77 14.27 13.89
CA ALA A 243 -4.95 14.14 15.34
C ALA A 243 -4.39 15.31 16.16
N LYS A 244 -3.58 16.18 15.55
CA LYS A 244 -3.01 17.39 16.18
C LYS A 244 -3.81 18.66 15.92
N LEU A 245 -4.85 18.58 15.09
CA LEU A 245 -5.79 19.66 14.78
C LEU A 245 -7.02 19.58 15.68
#